data_46b93687d27246c5423888fa84d5c56f
#
_entry.id   46b93687d27246c5423888fa84d5c56f
#
_cell.length_a   1.000
_cell.length_b   1.000
_cell.length_c   1.000
_cell.angle_alpha   90.00
_cell.angle_beta   90.00
_cell.angle_gamma   90.00
#
_symmetry.space_group_name_H-M   'P 1'
#
loop_
_entity.id
_entity.type
_entity.pdbx_description
1 polymer ?
#
loop_
_entity_poly.entity_id
_entity_poly.type
_entity_poly.pdbx_seq_one_letter_code
_entity_poly.pdbx_strand_id
1 'polypeptide(L)'
;MEVKGLKELQRALELLPQEIQKRPLRSAVSAGAKVILDEAINRAPQDSGNLRKSLYRYRSRSQSATGKETFLVGVRKGKGTYGDTRANRRLGRVGRTYKTQGEAYYWRFLEFGTATIPAKRFIRGAFEDKKRDAVYAIRDRLDKAIQAQARKLMRR
;
A
#
# COMPACT_ATOMS: atom_id res chain seq x y z
N MET A 1 12.78 -2.86 18.16
CA MET A 1 11.47 -3.22 18.74
C MET A 1 11.21 -4.68 18.43
N GLU A 2 11.32 -5.56 19.42
CA GLU A 2 11.02 -6.99 19.27
C GLU A 2 9.52 -7.23 19.52
N VAL A 3 8.84 -7.80 18.53
CA VAL A 3 7.47 -8.29 18.70
C VAL A 3 7.57 -9.77 19.07
N LYS A 4 7.17 -10.13 20.29
CA LYS A 4 7.16 -11.52 20.76
C LYS A 4 6.42 -12.42 19.76
N GLY A 5 7.00 -13.59 19.45
CA GLY A 5 6.42 -14.60 18.54
C GLY A 5 6.61 -14.31 17.04
N LEU A 6 7.24 -13.22 16.62
CA LEU A 6 7.52 -12.98 15.20
C LEU A 6 8.56 -13.96 14.66
N LYS A 7 9.57 -14.30 15.48
CA LYS A 7 10.60 -15.31 15.13
C LYS A 7 10.02 -16.71 14.96
N GLU A 8 9.03 -17.07 15.79
CA GLU A 8 8.32 -18.36 15.70
C GLU A 8 7.49 -18.45 14.42
N LEU A 9 6.78 -17.36 14.08
CA LEU A 9 6.03 -17.27 12.83
C LEU A 9 6.94 -17.29 11.59
N GLN A 10 8.11 -16.68 11.69
CA GLN A 10 9.12 -16.74 10.63
C GLN A 10 9.59 -18.19 10.41
N ARG A 11 9.95 -18.91 11.48
CA ARG A 11 10.33 -20.33 11.40
C ARG A 11 9.19 -21.19 10.82
N ALA A 12 7.97 -20.99 11.28
CA ALA A 12 6.79 -21.71 10.74
C ALA A 12 6.57 -21.41 9.25
N LEU A 13 6.83 -20.17 8.82
CA LEU A 13 6.75 -19.81 7.41
C LEU A 13 7.86 -20.47 6.58
N GLU A 14 9.09 -20.54 7.10
CA GLU A 14 10.25 -21.15 6.45
C GLU A 14 10.08 -22.66 6.24
N LEU A 15 9.33 -23.33 7.11
CA LEU A 15 8.99 -24.76 6.98
C LEU A 15 8.00 -25.05 5.84
N LEU A 16 7.30 -24.03 5.32
CA LEU A 16 6.39 -24.22 4.20
C LEU A 16 7.15 -24.22 2.87
N PRO A 17 6.70 -25.01 1.87
CA PRO A 17 7.24 -24.92 0.51
C PRO A 17 7.17 -23.48 -0.02
N GLN A 18 8.19 -23.04 -0.74
CA GLN A 18 8.32 -21.64 -1.20
C GLN A 18 7.09 -21.13 -1.98
N GLU A 19 6.47 -22.00 -2.75
CA GLU A 19 5.24 -21.70 -3.49
C GLU A 19 4.07 -21.31 -2.57
N ILE A 20 4.02 -21.91 -1.38
CA ILE A 20 2.96 -21.70 -0.39
C ILE A 20 3.25 -20.50 0.49
N GLN A 21 4.52 -20.19 0.75
CA GLN A 21 4.94 -19.06 1.59
C GLN A 21 4.47 -17.70 1.04
N LYS A 22 4.46 -17.54 -0.28
CA LYS A 22 4.17 -16.25 -0.94
C LYS A 22 2.78 -15.69 -0.60
N ARG A 23 1.75 -16.52 -0.51
CA ARG A 23 0.38 -16.07 -0.24
C ARG A 23 0.16 -15.59 1.20
N PRO A 24 0.53 -16.37 2.25
CA PRO A 24 0.49 -15.93 3.64
C PRO A 24 1.23 -14.60 3.86
N LEU A 25 2.48 -14.54 3.41
CA LEU A 25 3.33 -13.36 3.58
C LEU A 25 2.73 -12.11 2.93
N ARG A 26 2.27 -12.23 1.68
CA ARG A 26 1.61 -11.13 0.96
C ARG A 26 0.34 -10.66 1.67
N SER A 27 -0.50 -11.59 2.12
CA SER A 27 -1.72 -11.27 2.85
C SER A 27 -1.43 -10.53 4.15
N ALA A 28 -0.41 -10.98 4.89
CA ALA A 28 -0.01 -10.39 6.15
C ALA A 28 0.54 -8.96 5.97
N VAL A 29 1.51 -8.76 5.08
CA VAL A 29 2.09 -7.43 4.84
C VAL A 29 1.04 -6.46 4.28
N SER A 30 0.11 -6.95 3.45
CA SER A 30 -1.04 -6.15 2.99
C SER A 30 -1.94 -5.68 4.14
N ALA A 31 -2.14 -6.53 5.17
CA ALA A 31 -2.93 -6.15 6.35
C ALA A 31 -2.23 -5.04 7.16
N GLY A 32 -0.93 -5.14 7.41
CA GLY A 32 -0.18 -4.08 8.07
C GLY A 32 -0.19 -2.76 7.29
N ALA A 33 0.01 -2.83 5.96
CA ALA A 33 -0.09 -1.65 5.09
C ALA A 33 -1.50 -1.03 5.11
N LYS A 34 -2.55 -1.82 5.36
CA LYS A 34 -3.91 -1.29 5.53
C LYS A 34 -4.04 -0.42 6.77
N VAL A 35 -3.49 -0.83 7.91
CA VAL A 35 -3.51 -0.04 9.15
C VAL A 35 -2.88 1.33 8.94
N ILE A 36 -1.73 1.39 8.26
CA ILE A 36 -1.06 2.65 7.95
C ILE A 36 -1.88 3.50 6.97
N LEU A 37 -2.48 2.87 5.94
CA LEU A 37 -3.32 3.56 4.98
C LEU A 37 -4.54 4.20 5.64
N ASP A 38 -5.24 3.45 6.48
CA ASP A 38 -6.46 3.93 7.16
C ASP A 38 -6.13 5.15 8.04
N GLU A 39 -5.01 5.13 8.75
CA GLU A 39 -4.54 6.28 9.53
C GLU A 39 -4.12 7.46 8.65
N ALA A 40 -3.44 7.21 7.52
CA ALA A 40 -3.08 8.27 6.58
C ALA A 40 -4.32 8.94 5.98
N ILE A 41 -5.39 8.18 5.71
CA ILE A 41 -6.69 8.71 5.27
C ILE A 41 -7.31 9.59 6.36
N ASN A 42 -7.26 9.16 7.62
CA ASN A 42 -7.80 9.93 8.75
C ASN A 42 -7.09 11.28 8.93
N ARG A 43 -5.75 11.29 8.77
CA ARG A 43 -4.91 12.50 8.90
C ARG A 43 -4.94 13.40 7.67
N ALA A 44 -5.29 12.85 6.51
CA ALA A 44 -5.32 13.63 5.28
C ALA A 44 -6.34 14.77 5.38
N PRO A 45 -5.99 16.00 4.98
CA PRO A 45 -6.91 17.13 4.95
C PRO A 45 -8.20 16.83 4.18
N GLN A 46 -9.32 17.39 4.66
CA GLN A 46 -10.66 17.08 4.13
C GLN A 46 -11.16 18.04 3.06
N ASP A 47 -10.38 19.01 2.68
CA ASP A 47 -10.80 20.11 1.81
C ASP A 47 -11.79 19.64 0.71
N SER A 48 -11.34 19.14 -0.42
CA SER A 48 -12.23 18.59 -1.48
C SER A 48 -12.53 17.08 -1.33
N GLY A 49 -11.91 16.41 -0.36
CA GLY A 49 -11.98 14.95 -0.19
C GLY A 49 -11.20 14.15 -1.26
N ASN A 50 -10.72 14.79 -2.30
CA ASN A 50 -10.01 14.13 -3.41
C ASN A 50 -8.72 13.45 -2.97
N LEU A 51 -7.98 14.07 -2.04
CA LEU A 51 -6.75 13.49 -1.49
C LEU A 51 -7.03 12.17 -0.76
N ARG A 52 -8.06 12.12 0.08
CA ARG A 52 -8.45 10.90 0.82
C ARG A 52 -8.82 9.76 -0.12
N LYS A 53 -9.59 10.05 -1.18
CA LYS A 53 -9.99 9.07 -2.21
C LYS A 53 -8.80 8.60 -3.07
N SER A 54 -7.75 9.41 -3.16
CA SER A 54 -6.55 9.14 -3.94
C SER A 54 -5.50 8.35 -3.18
N LEU A 55 -5.60 8.26 -1.85
CA LEU A 55 -4.71 7.43 -1.04
C LEU A 55 -4.96 5.96 -1.31
N TYR A 56 -3.90 5.18 -1.47
CA TYR A 56 -3.98 3.75 -1.70
C TYR A 56 -2.72 3.02 -1.25
N ARG A 57 -2.85 1.72 -1.04
CA ARG A 57 -1.71 0.83 -0.86
C ARG A 57 -1.52 -0.03 -2.10
N TYR A 58 -0.28 -0.34 -2.42
CA TYR A 58 0.04 -1.22 -3.54
C TYR A 58 1.27 -2.07 -3.26
N ARG A 59 1.30 -3.24 -3.87
CA ARG A 59 2.44 -4.13 -3.82
C ARG A 59 3.53 -3.64 -4.77
N SER A 60 4.72 -3.43 -4.26
CA SER A 60 5.89 -3.15 -5.10
C SER A 60 6.47 -4.47 -5.62
N ARG A 61 6.26 -4.75 -6.91
CA ARG A 61 6.80 -5.98 -7.53
C ARG A 61 8.32 -5.95 -7.63
N SER A 62 8.91 -4.79 -7.91
CA SER A 62 10.36 -4.61 -8.02
C SER A 62 11.11 -4.76 -6.71
N GLN A 63 10.45 -4.49 -5.57
CA GLN A 63 11.02 -4.59 -4.23
C GLN A 63 10.59 -5.86 -3.49
N SER A 64 9.75 -6.68 -4.09
CA SER A 64 9.32 -7.96 -3.56
C SER A 64 10.10 -9.10 -4.22
N ALA A 65 10.54 -10.06 -3.42
CA ALA A 65 11.29 -11.24 -3.84
C ALA A 65 10.80 -12.47 -3.07
N THR A 66 11.43 -13.63 -3.29
CA THR A 66 11.17 -14.83 -2.49
C THR A 66 11.51 -14.54 -1.03
N GLY A 67 10.56 -14.78 -0.12
CA GLY A 67 10.70 -14.49 1.31
C GLY A 67 10.58 -13.01 1.68
N LYS A 68 10.37 -12.09 0.71
CA LYS A 68 10.25 -10.65 0.95
C LYS A 68 9.04 -10.09 0.22
N GLU A 69 8.14 -9.47 0.94
CA GLU A 69 7.00 -8.72 0.37
C GLU A 69 7.05 -7.26 0.79
N THR A 70 6.87 -6.37 -0.18
CA THR A 70 6.88 -4.92 0.04
C THR A 70 5.57 -4.30 -0.43
N PHE A 71 4.92 -3.59 0.48
CA PHE A 71 3.76 -2.76 0.18
C PHE A 71 4.10 -1.30 0.46
N LEU A 72 3.62 -0.43 -0.40
CA LEU A 72 3.78 1.01 -0.30
C LEU A 72 2.41 1.66 -0.11
N VAL A 73 2.37 2.71 0.69
CA VAL A 73 1.23 3.62 0.82
C VAL A 73 1.58 4.91 0.10
N GLY A 74 0.68 5.40 -0.71
CA GLY A 74 0.93 6.60 -1.51
C GLY A 74 -0.33 7.19 -2.10
N VAL A 75 -0.17 8.20 -2.92
CA VAL A 75 -1.25 8.91 -3.61
C VAL A 75 -1.28 8.51 -5.08
N ARG A 76 -2.44 8.14 -5.59
CA ARG A 76 -2.63 7.77 -7.00
C ARG A 76 -2.36 8.98 -7.90
N LYS A 77 -1.62 8.72 -8.97
CA LYS A 77 -1.58 9.63 -10.11
C LYS A 77 -2.86 9.47 -10.91
N GLY A 78 -3.46 10.59 -11.29
CA GLY A 78 -4.65 10.57 -12.12
C GLY A 78 -4.36 9.99 -13.52
N LYS A 79 -5.42 9.54 -14.18
CA LYS A 79 -5.40 9.20 -15.61
C LYS A 79 -6.35 10.15 -16.31
N GLY A 80 -5.88 10.84 -17.33
CA GLY A 80 -6.71 11.59 -18.27
C GLY A 80 -6.93 10.78 -19.53
N THR A 81 -7.98 11.09 -20.26
CA THR A 81 -8.25 10.54 -21.59
C THR A 81 -8.17 11.67 -22.59
N TYR A 82 -7.48 11.47 -23.69
CA TYR A 82 -7.44 12.46 -24.77
C TYR A 82 -8.85 12.62 -25.37
N GLY A 83 -9.42 13.82 -25.19
CA GLY A 83 -10.71 14.15 -25.76
C GLY A 83 -10.66 14.19 -27.29
N ASP A 84 -11.83 14.18 -27.92
CA ASP A 84 -12.01 14.23 -29.37
C ASP A 84 -11.78 15.66 -29.88
N THR A 85 -10.53 16.01 -30.13
CA THR A 85 -10.11 17.27 -30.76
C THR A 85 -9.48 17.00 -32.11
N ARG A 86 -9.49 17.99 -33.03
CA ARG A 86 -8.85 17.88 -34.34
C ARG A 86 -7.38 17.49 -34.24
N ALA A 87 -6.66 18.04 -33.25
CA ALA A 87 -5.25 17.70 -33.00
C ALA A 87 -5.09 16.26 -32.54
N ASN A 88 -5.95 15.78 -31.62
CA ASN A 88 -5.88 14.41 -31.09
C ASN A 88 -6.29 13.38 -32.14
N ARG A 89 -7.28 13.69 -33.02
CA ARG A 89 -7.63 12.86 -34.18
C ARG A 89 -6.45 12.71 -35.11
N ARG A 90 -5.80 13.82 -35.49
CA ARG A 90 -4.62 13.80 -36.37
C ARG A 90 -3.45 12.97 -35.83
N LEU A 91 -3.30 12.93 -34.49
CA LEU A 91 -2.25 12.18 -33.80
C LEU A 91 -2.68 10.76 -33.38
N GLY A 92 -3.89 10.32 -33.72
CA GLY A 92 -4.41 9.00 -33.36
C GLY A 92 -4.49 8.77 -31.83
N ARG A 93 -4.73 9.82 -31.05
CA ARG A 93 -4.71 9.77 -29.58
C ARG A 93 -6.10 9.73 -28.95
N VAL A 94 -7.16 10.04 -29.68
CA VAL A 94 -8.53 10.08 -29.16
C VAL A 94 -8.87 8.79 -28.42
N GLY A 95 -9.37 8.91 -27.20
CA GLY A 95 -9.70 7.77 -26.34
C GLY A 95 -8.50 7.09 -25.66
N ARG A 96 -7.25 7.44 -26.02
CA ARG A 96 -6.07 6.91 -25.31
C ARG A 96 -5.92 7.58 -23.95
N THR A 97 -5.50 6.81 -22.95
CA THR A 97 -5.25 7.32 -21.59
C THR A 97 -3.83 7.86 -21.48
N TYR A 98 -3.67 8.95 -20.73
CA TYR A 98 -2.37 9.49 -20.33
C TYR A 98 -2.30 9.69 -18.83
N LYS A 99 -1.10 9.67 -18.27
CA LYS A 99 -0.90 9.94 -16.85
C LYS A 99 -1.03 11.44 -16.62
N THR A 100 -1.96 11.84 -15.75
CA THR A 100 -2.02 13.19 -15.20
C THR A 100 -1.36 13.21 -13.83
N GLN A 101 -1.06 14.40 -13.32
CA GLN A 101 -0.64 14.53 -11.93
C GLN A 101 -1.78 14.19 -10.95
N GLY A 102 -3.02 14.06 -11.46
CA GLY A 102 -4.23 13.80 -10.71
C GLY A 102 -4.74 15.04 -9.98
N GLU A 103 -5.98 14.96 -9.50
CA GLU A 103 -6.61 16.05 -8.74
C GLU A 103 -5.92 16.30 -7.39
N ALA A 104 -5.15 15.34 -6.90
CA ALA A 104 -4.42 15.43 -5.64
C ALA A 104 -2.91 15.70 -5.82
N TYR A 105 -2.49 16.35 -6.91
CA TYR A 105 -1.07 16.67 -7.17
C TYR A 105 -0.41 17.46 -6.04
N TYR A 106 -1.18 18.24 -5.33
CA TYR A 106 -0.74 19.08 -4.21
C TYR A 106 -0.36 18.30 -2.95
N TRP A 107 -0.60 16.97 -2.90
CA TRP A 107 -0.31 16.14 -1.72
C TRP A 107 1.14 16.26 -1.22
N ARG A 108 2.08 16.47 -2.14
CA ARG A 108 3.51 16.63 -1.79
C ARG A 108 3.73 17.89 -0.97
N PHE A 109 3.06 18.97 -1.31
CA PHE A 109 3.15 20.23 -0.56
C PHE A 109 2.58 20.07 0.86
N LEU A 110 1.54 19.28 1.00
CA LEU A 110 0.97 18.95 2.31
C LEU A 110 1.86 18.00 3.12
N GLU A 111 2.47 17.01 2.49
CA GLU A 111 3.34 16.05 3.17
C GLU A 111 4.67 16.68 3.60
N PHE A 112 5.33 17.38 2.69
CA PHE A 112 6.69 17.89 2.89
C PHE A 112 6.75 19.38 3.27
N GLY A 113 5.66 20.11 3.07
CA GLY A 113 5.62 21.56 3.22
C GLY A 113 6.20 22.30 2.02
N THR A 114 6.10 23.61 2.06
CA THR A 114 6.72 24.57 1.15
C THR A 114 7.31 25.70 1.97
N ALA A 115 7.92 26.71 1.34
CA ALA A 115 8.39 27.91 2.04
C ALA A 115 7.28 28.65 2.82
N THR A 116 6.02 28.51 2.38
CA THR A 116 4.85 29.21 2.96
C THR A 116 3.85 28.31 3.64
N ILE A 117 3.88 27.00 3.38
CA ILE A 117 2.92 26.02 3.92
C ILE A 117 3.66 25.05 4.83
N PRO A 118 3.30 24.95 6.12
CA PRO A 118 3.92 23.98 7.03
C PRO A 118 3.59 22.54 6.62
N ALA A 119 4.56 21.65 6.77
CA ALA A 119 4.40 20.21 6.48
C ALA A 119 3.39 19.55 7.42
N LYS A 120 2.33 18.96 6.90
CA LYS A 120 1.33 18.20 7.68
C LYS A 120 1.77 16.76 7.95
N ARG A 121 2.69 16.22 7.16
CA ARG A 121 3.30 14.86 7.31
C ARG A 121 2.26 13.76 7.56
N PHE A 122 1.14 13.76 6.84
CA PHE A 122 0.02 12.88 7.11
C PHE A 122 0.33 11.41 6.81
N ILE A 123 1.15 11.10 5.79
CA ILE A 123 1.61 9.73 5.50
C ILE A 123 2.71 9.31 6.47
N ARG A 124 3.72 10.15 6.65
CA ARG A 124 4.84 9.87 7.54
C ARG A 124 4.40 9.78 8.99
N GLY A 125 3.56 10.71 9.45
CA GLY A 125 2.99 10.68 10.79
C GLY A 125 2.12 9.44 11.03
N ALA A 126 1.31 9.04 10.05
CA ALA A 126 0.53 7.81 10.12
C ALA A 126 1.42 6.57 10.29
N PHE A 127 2.53 6.51 9.57
CA PHE A 127 3.49 5.40 9.70
C PHE A 127 4.13 5.37 11.10
N GLU A 128 4.64 6.52 11.58
CA GLU A 128 5.33 6.59 12.87
C GLU A 128 4.43 6.18 14.03
N ASP A 129 3.18 6.61 14.03
CA ASP A 129 2.24 6.32 15.10
C ASP A 129 1.66 4.90 15.02
N LYS A 130 1.44 4.39 13.80
CA LYS A 130 0.80 3.09 13.58
C LYS A 130 1.75 1.94 13.25
N LYS A 131 3.07 2.15 13.25
CA LYS A 131 4.04 1.09 12.95
C LYS A 131 3.92 -0.13 13.86
N ARG A 132 3.63 0.06 15.16
CA ARG A 132 3.40 -1.04 16.10
C ARG A 132 2.12 -1.81 15.78
N ASP A 133 1.02 -1.09 15.60
CA ASP A 133 -0.28 -1.68 15.27
C ASP A 133 -0.20 -2.44 13.93
N ALA A 134 0.53 -1.89 12.96
CA ALA A 134 0.77 -2.55 11.67
C ALA A 134 1.55 -3.87 11.83
N VAL A 135 2.57 -3.92 12.70
CA VAL A 135 3.31 -5.15 13.00
C VAL A 135 2.41 -6.19 13.68
N TYR A 136 1.56 -5.79 14.62
CA TYR A 136 0.58 -6.69 15.23
C TYR A 136 -0.42 -7.24 14.21
N ALA A 137 -0.92 -6.39 13.30
CA ALA A 137 -1.81 -6.83 12.22
C ALA A 137 -1.13 -7.80 11.24
N ILE A 138 0.17 -7.60 10.95
CA ILE A 138 0.97 -8.53 10.14
C ILE A 138 1.05 -9.88 10.84
N ARG A 139 1.41 -9.89 12.13
CA ARG A 139 1.53 -11.12 12.93
C ARG A 139 0.23 -11.90 12.96
N ASP A 140 -0.87 -11.28 13.35
CA ASP A 140 -2.18 -11.92 13.46
C ASP A 140 -2.62 -12.50 12.11
N ARG A 141 -2.44 -11.74 11.04
CA ARG A 141 -2.82 -12.18 9.70
C ARG A 141 -1.92 -13.30 9.17
N LEU A 142 -0.62 -13.26 9.50
CA LEU A 142 0.33 -14.31 9.11
C LEU A 142 0.01 -15.62 9.80
N ASP A 143 -0.22 -15.60 11.11
CA ASP A 143 -0.61 -16.78 11.89
C ASP A 143 -1.87 -17.44 11.31
N LYS A 144 -2.94 -16.68 11.13
CA LYS A 144 -4.18 -17.18 10.53
C LYS A 144 -3.97 -17.76 9.13
N ALA A 145 -3.12 -17.13 8.31
CA ALA A 145 -2.86 -17.58 6.95
C ALA A 145 -2.00 -18.86 6.91
N ILE A 146 -1.03 -19.01 7.81
CA ILE A 146 -0.23 -20.24 7.96
C ILE A 146 -1.12 -21.39 8.41
N GLN A 147 -1.93 -21.21 9.45
CA GLN A 147 -2.85 -22.22 9.93
C GLN A 147 -3.84 -22.67 8.84
N ALA A 148 -4.37 -21.72 8.05
CA ALA A 148 -5.27 -22.04 6.94
C ALA A 148 -4.57 -22.88 5.86
N GLN A 149 -3.29 -22.62 5.57
CA GLN A 149 -2.53 -23.43 4.62
C GLN A 149 -2.19 -24.82 5.17
N ALA A 150 -1.79 -24.92 6.45
CA ALA A 150 -1.53 -26.19 7.10
C ALA A 150 -2.76 -27.12 7.06
N ARG A 151 -3.95 -26.59 7.38
CA ARG A 151 -5.22 -27.34 7.28
C ARG A 151 -5.53 -27.84 5.87
N LYS A 152 -5.19 -27.06 4.83
CA LYS A 152 -5.37 -27.47 3.43
C LYS A 152 -4.44 -28.60 3.03
N LEU A 153 -3.21 -28.63 3.55
CA LEU A 153 -2.25 -29.70 3.29
C LEU A 153 -2.66 -31.01 3.97
N MET A 154 -3.23 -30.93 5.19
CA MET A 154 -3.70 -32.11 5.94
C MET A 154 -4.96 -32.74 5.36
N ARG A 155 -5.71 -32.03 4.49
CA ARG A 155 -6.94 -32.54 3.83
C ARG A 155 -6.70 -33.18 2.45
N ARG A 156 -5.46 -33.20 2.01
CA ARG A 156 -5.02 -33.86 0.76
C ARG A 156 -4.35 -35.18 1.05
#